data_dec74d22acd3e6a6bed2cda659322757
#
_entry.id   dec74d22acd3e6a6bed2cda659322757
#
_cell.length_a   1.000
_cell.length_b   1.000
_cell.length_c   1.000
_cell.angle_alpha   90.00
_cell.angle_beta   90.00
_cell.angle_gamma   90.00
#
_symmetry.space_group_name_H-M   'P 1'
#
loop_
_entity.id
_entity.type
_entity.pdbx_description
1 polymer ?
#
loop_
_entity_poly.entity_id
_entity_poly.type
_entity_poly.pdbx_seq_one_letter_code
_entity_poly.pdbx_strand_id
1 'polypeptide(L)'
;NRTAASAYVEDVIAQTKARNPSEPEFHQAVEEVLESLAPVFDRRPEYRTARILERMVEPERVIIFRVPWQDDQGRVQVNRGFRIEMNSALGPYKGGLRFHPSVNLGILKFLAFEQVLKNSLTTLMMGGGKGGSDFDPKGRSDNEVMRFCQSFMTELFRHIGPDTDVPAGDIGVGGREIGFLFGQYKRLRNEFTG
;
A
#
# COMPACT_ATOMS: atom_id res chain seq x y z
N ASN A 1 -31.58 -18.35 0.21
CA ASN A 1 -31.20 -18.96 -1.08
C ASN A 1 -29.81 -18.46 -1.48
N ARG A 2 -28.86 -19.38 -1.57
CA ARG A 2 -27.49 -19.08 -1.98
C ARG A 2 -27.48 -18.78 -3.48
N THR A 3 -27.15 -17.55 -3.86
CA THR A 3 -27.03 -17.17 -5.27
C THR A 3 -25.67 -17.60 -5.84
N ALA A 4 -25.55 -17.63 -7.16
CA ALA A 4 -24.26 -17.90 -7.81
C ALA A 4 -23.22 -16.82 -7.47
N ALA A 5 -23.66 -15.58 -7.24
CA ALA A 5 -22.79 -14.50 -6.80
C ALA A 5 -22.30 -14.68 -5.36
N SER A 6 -23.20 -15.07 -4.45
CA SER A 6 -22.82 -15.37 -3.06
C SER A 6 -21.81 -16.51 -2.99
N ALA A 7 -22.02 -17.57 -3.78
CA ALA A 7 -21.07 -18.69 -3.82
C ALA A 7 -19.70 -18.25 -4.37
N TYR A 8 -19.67 -17.43 -5.40
CA TYR A 8 -18.43 -16.86 -5.95
C TYR A 8 -17.69 -16.00 -4.93
N VAL A 9 -18.41 -15.12 -4.24
CA VAL A 9 -17.82 -14.25 -3.19
C VAL A 9 -17.22 -15.09 -2.07
N GLU A 10 -17.95 -16.08 -1.55
CA GLU A 10 -17.45 -16.97 -0.49
C GLU A 10 -16.19 -17.73 -0.92
N ASP A 11 -16.14 -18.20 -2.16
CA ASP A 11 -15.01 -18.94 -2.70
C ASP A 11 -13.77 -18.03 -2.79
N VAL A 12 -13.91 -16.81 -3.30
CA VAL A 12 -12.80 -15.83 -3.38
C VAL A 12 -12.30 -15.45 -1.99
N ILE A 13 -13.20 -15.24 -1.02
CA ILE A 13 -12.81 -14.97 0.37
C ILE A 13 -11.98 -16.13 0.94
N ALA A 14 -12.47 -17.37 0.76
CA ALA A 14 -11.78 -18.56 1.26
C ALA A 14 -10.38 -18.72 0.63
N GLN A 15 -10.28 -18.53 -0.68
CA GLN A 15 -9.01 -18.59 -1.40
C GLN A 15 -8.05 -17.49 -0.93
N THR A 16 -8.54 -16.27 -0.72
CA THR A 16 -7.74 -15.14 -0.24
C THR A 16 -7.18 -15.42 1.15
N LYS A 17 -8.00 -15.93 2.06
CA LYS A 17 -7.56 -16.32 3.41
C LYS A 17 -6.48 -17.40 3.36
N ALA A 18 -6.65 -18.41 2.52
CA ALA A 18 -5.71 -19.51 2.39
C ALA A 18 -4.35 -19.07 1.79
N ARG A 19 -4.37 -18.13 0.84
CA ARG A 19 -3.15 -17.60 0.20
C ARG A 19 -2.39 -16.59 1.05
N ASN A 20 -3.03 -16.00 2.04
CA ASN A 20 -2.48 -14.93 2.88
C ASN A 20 -2.58 -15.32 4.37
N PRO A 21 -1.90 -16.39 4.80
CA PRO A 21 -1.97 -16.81 6.20
C PRO A 21 -1.37 -15.72 7.11
N SER A 22 -1.92 -15.60 8.31
CA SER A 22 -1.44 -14.65 9.32
C SER A 22 -1.62 -13.15 8.98
N GLU A 23 -2.61 -12.83 8.14
CA GLU A 23 -2.94 -11.45 7.80
C GLU A 23 -4.41 -11.13 8.18
N PRO A 24 -4.77 -11.12 9.48
CA PRO A 24 -6.15 -11.05 9.91
C PRO A 24 -6.86 -9.74 9.53
N GLU A 25 -6.17 -8.61 9.55
CA GLU A 25 -6.75 -7.32 9.18
C GLU A 25 -7.10 -7.28 7.68
N PHE A 26 -6.25 -7.87 6.86
CA PHE A 26 -6.53 -8.00 5.42
C PHE A 26 -7.69 -8.95 5.15
N HIS A 27 -7.77 -10.08 5.86
CA HIS A 27 -8.87 -11.02 5.75
C HIS A 27 -10.21 -10.36 6.08
N GLN A 28 -10.26 -9.59 7.17
CA GLN A 28 -11.49 -8.92 7.60
C GLN A 28 -11.94 -7.88 6.56
N ALA A 29 -11.03 -7.04 6.07
CA ALA A 29 -11.35 -6.02 5.07
C ALA A 29 -11.87 -6.64 3.77
N VAL A 30 -11.24 -7.72 3.31
CA VAL A 30 -11.68 -8.45 2.11
C VAL A 30 -13.09 -9.03 2.31
N GLU A 31 -13.34 -9.67 3.44
CA GLU A 31 -14.64 -10.27 3.77
C GLU A 31 -15.75 -9.21 3.74
N GLU A 32 -15.58 -8.13 4.49
CA GLU A 32 -16.57 -7.06 4.58
C GLU A 32 -16.88 -6.42 3.21
N VAL A 33 -15.86 -6.15 2.43
CA VAL A 33 -16.04 -5.53 1.11
C VAL A 33 -16.67 -6.49 0.11
N LEU A 34 -16.14 -7.71 -0.01
CA LEU A 34 -16.61 -8.65 -1.02
C LEU A 34 -18.06 -9.08 -0.77
N GLU A 35 -18.45 -9.28 0.48
CA GLU A 35 -19.85 -9.56 0.83
C GLU A 35 -20.79 -8.43 0.39
N SER A 36 -20.36 -7.18 0.56
CA SER A 36 -21.16 -6.02 0.14
C SER A 36 -21.32 -5.90 -1.38
N LEU A 37 -20.39 -6.51 -2.14
CA LEU A 37 -20.40 -6.47 -3.61
C LEU A 37 -21.23 -7.60 -4.25
N ALA A 38 -21.65 -8.62 -3.51
CA ALA A 38 -22.41 -9.75 -4.05
C ALA A 38 -23.57 -9.34 -4.97
N PRO A 39 -24.42 -8.34 -4.64
CA PRO A 39 -25.50 -7.90 -5.51
C PRO A 39 -25.05 -7.37 -6.89
N VAL A 40 -23.83 -6.85 -6.98
CA VAL A 40 -23.28 -6.39 -8.26
C VAL A 40 -23.02 -7.58 -9.17
N PHE A 41 -22.49 -8.68 -8.61
CA PHE A 41 -22.15 -9.89 -9.36
C PHE A 41 -23.39 -10.75 -9.73
N ASP A 42 -24.52 -10.52 -9.09
CA ASP A 42 -25.81 -11.05 -9.54
C ASP A 42 -26.33 -10.30 -10.78
N ARG A 43 -26.17 -8.97 -10.79
CA ARG A 43 -26.61 -8.11 -11.90
C ARG A 43 -25.68 -8.17 -13.10
N ARG A 44 -24.40 -8.45 -12.88
CA ARG A 44 -23.34 -8.43 -13.91
C ARG A 44 -22.55 -9.74 -13.85
N PRO A 45 -23.13 -10.84 -14.30
CA PRO A 45 -22.49 -12.17 -14.23
C PRO A 45 -21.19 -12.26 -15.05
N GLU A 46 -21.01 -11.42 -16.05
CA GLU A 46 -19.76 -11.33 -16.84
C GLU A 46 -18.56 -10.95 -15.95
N TYR A 47 -18.76 -10.26 -14.85
CA TYR A 47 -17.68 -9.90 -13.94
C TYR A 47 -17.11 -11.12 -13.19
N ARG A 48 -17.90 -12.17 -13.00
CA ARG A 48 -17.42 -13.45 -12.46
C ARG A 48 -16.50 -14.15 -13.47
N THR A 49 -16.89 -14.16 -14.72
CA THR A 49 -16.10 -14.74 -15.81
C THR A 49 -14.77 -13.97 -16.00
N ALA A 50 -14.81 -12.65 -15.84
CA ALA A 50 -13.63 -11.79 -15.87
C ALA A 50 -12.76 -11.87 -14.60
N ARG A 51 -13.20 -12.63 -13.60
CA ARG A 51 -12.50 -12.83 -12.31
C ARG A 51 -12.13 -11.51 -11.62
N ILE A 52 -13.08 -10.60 -11.58
CA ILE A 52 -12.83 -9.24 -11.06
C ILE A 52 -12.42 -9.26 -9.58
N LEU A 53 -13.10 -10.07 -8.74
CA LEU A 53 -12.77 -10.10 -7.31
C LEU A 53 -11.37 -10.64 -7.04
N GLU A 54 -10.96 -11.71 -7.72
CA GLU A 54 -9.61 -12.25 -7.58
C GLU A 54 -8.55 -11.24 -7.97
N ARG A 55 -8.82 -10.40 -8.97
CA ARG A 55 -7.92 -9.33 -9.41
C ARG A 55 -7.93 -8.15 -8.44
N MET A 56 -9.01 -7.92 -7.72
CA MET A 56 -9.09 -6.84 -6.73
C MET A 56 -8.35 -7.18 -5.44
N VAL A 57 -8.36 -8.43 -5.01
CA VAL A 57 -7.76 -8.85 -3.73
C VAL A 57 -6.28 -9.19 -3.84
N GLU A 58 -5.76 -9.44 -5.04
CA GLU A 58 -4.34 -9.70 -5.27
C GLU A 58 -3.62 -8.41 -5.63
N PRO A 59 -2.58 -7.99 -4.89
CA PRO A 59 -1.77 -6.84 -5.27
C PRO A 59 -1.11 -7.06 -6.64
N GLU A 60 -1.03 -6.01 -7.46
CA GLU A 60 -0.29 -6.10 -8.72
C GLU A 60 1.20 -6.30 -8.45
N ARG A 61 1.76 -5.58 -7.47
CA ARG A 61 3.14 -5.74 -7.00
C ARG A 61 3.27 -5.42 -5.52
N VAL A 62 4.15 -6.16 -4.85
CA VAL A 62 4.58 -5.90 -3.49
C VAL A 62 6.09 -5.78 -3.48
N ILE A 63 6.61 -4.67 -2.99
CA ILE A 63 8.04 -4.41 -2.88
C ILE A 63 8.38 -4.36 -1.40
N ILE A 64 9.30 -5.22 -0.97
CA ILE A 64 9.82 -5.27 0.39
C ILE A 64 11.32 -5.07 0.31
N PHE A 65 11.84 -4.17 1.12
CA PHE A 65 13.26 -3.84 1.13
C PHE A 65 13.75 -3.53 2.55
N ARG A 66 15.04 -3.72 2.78
CA ARG A 66 15.66 -3.31 4.03
C ARG A 66 16.03 -1.84 3.98
N VAL A 67 15.94 -1.19 5.14
CA VAL A 67 16.29 0.23 5.30
C VAL A 67 17.32 0.35 6.41
N PRO A 68 18.63 0.26 6.09
CA PRO A 68 19.68 0.51 7.06
C PRO A 68 19.87 2.04 7.24
N TRP A 69 19.98 2.47 8.48
CA TRP A 69 20.22 3.88 8.80
C TRP A 69 21.03 3.99 10.09
N GLN A 70 21.64 5.13 10.32
CA GLN A 70 22.50 5.36 11.47
C GLN A 70 21.84 6.30 12.47
N ASP A 71 21.80 5.89 13.75
CA ASP A 71 21.31 6.76 14.81
C ASP A 71 22.33 7.84 15.21
N ASP A 72 21.93 8.74 16.09
CA ASP A 72 22.81 9.85 16.53
C ASP A 72 24.03 9.39 17.36
N GLN A 73 24.03 8.15 17.83
CA GLN A 73 25.18 7.52 18.48
C GLN A 73 26.10 6.77 17.52
N GLY A 74 25.83 6.86 16.21
CA GLY A 74 26.63 6.18 15.19
C GLY A 74 26.34 4.69 15.03
N ARG A 75 25.30 4.16 15.67
CA ARG A 75 24.93 2.75 15.59
C ARG A 75 24.03 2.52 14.35
N VAL A 76 24.29 1.44 13.64
CA VAL A 76 23.45 1.05 12.51
C VAL A 76 22.18 0.38 13.00
N GLN A 77 21.06 0.89 12.52
CA GLN A 77 19.72 0.34 12.70
C GLN A 77 19.24 -0.22 11.37
N VAL A 78 18.35 -1.22 11.40
CA VAL A 78 17.78 -1.83 10.18
C VAL A 78 16.28 -1.97 10.36
N ASN A 79 15.53 -1.33 9.48
CA ASN A 79 14.07 -1.45 9.38
C ASN A 79 13.65 -2.10 8.07
N ARG A 80 12.40 -2.48 7.98
CA ARG A 80 11.78 -2.99 6.75
C ARG A 80 10.98 -1.88 6.09
N GLY A 81 11.17 -1.73 4.79
CA GLY A 81 10.36 -0.86 3.96
C GLY A 81 9.42 -1.66 3.09
N PHE A 82 8.25 -1.07 2.78
CA PHE A 82 7.19 -1.70 2.00
C PHE A 82 6.58 -0.70 1.02
N ARG A 83 6.26 -1.17 -0.18
CA ARG A 83 5.31 -0.51 -1.07
C ARG A 83 4.40 -1.55 -1.69
N ILE A 84 3.10 -1.35 -1.51
CA ILE A 84 2.04 -2.20 -2.05
C ILE A 84 1.41 -1.42 -3.21
N GLU A 85 1.72 -1.83 -4.43
CA GLU A 85 1.09 -1.35 -5.65
C GLU A 85 -0.12 -2.22 -5.92
N MET A 86 -1.27 -1.81 -5.37
CA MET A 86 -2.42 -2.70 -5.24
C MET A 86 -3.19 -2.84 -6.54
N ASN A 87 -3.56 -1.74 -7.16
CA ASN A 87 -4.38 -1.77 -8.37
C ASN A 87 -4.23 -0.49 -9.19
N SER A 88 -3.99 -0.64 -10.48
CA SER A 88 -3.80 0.45 -11.44
C SER A 88 -4.91 0.54 -12.49
N ALA A 89 -6.02 -0.15 -12.31
CA ALA A 89 -7.10 -0.18 -13.30
C ALA A 89 -7.66 1.22 -13.62
N LEU A 90 -7.66 2.13 -12.65
CA LEU A 90 -8.16 3.50 -12.81
C LEU A 90 -7.08 4.56 -12.98
N GLY A 91 -5.82 4.20 -12.92
CA GLY A 91 -4.69 5.12 -13.07
C GLY A 91 -3.50 4.77 -12.18
N PRO A 92 -2.51 5.68 -12.08
CA PRO A 92 -1.34 5.47 -11.24
C PRO A 92 -1.70 5.11 -9.80
N TYR A 93 -0.87 4.28 -9.18
CA TYR A 93 -1.04 3.94 -7.76
C TYR A 93 -0.93 5.22 -6.91
N LYS A 94 -1.87 5.41 -6.02
CA LYS A 94 -1.90 6.57 -5.13
C LYS A 94 -2.25 6.13 -3.73
N GLY A 95 -1.45 6.52 -2.75
CA GLY A 95 -1.69 6.25 -1.35
C GLY A 95 -0.50 6.56 -0.46
N GLY A 96 -0.77 6.70 0.83
CA GLY A 96 0.19 7.18 1.83
C GLY A 96 1.31 6.20 2.18
N LEU A 97 2.33 6.75 2.82
CA LEU A 97 3.37 6.01 3.54
C LEU A 97 3.12 6.15 5.04
N ARG A 98 3.16 5.04 5.76
CA ARG A 98 3.01 5.00 7.22
C ARG A 98 4.32 4.58 7.88
N PHE A 99 4.82 5.39 8.82
CA PHE A 99 5.95 5.02 9.68
C PHE A 99 5.45 4.80 11.10
N HIS A 100 5.37 3.53 11.48
CA HIS A 100 4.87 3.13 12.79
C HIS A 100 5.36 1.71 13.11
N PRO A 101 5.69 1.41 14.39
CA PRO A 101 6.19 0.07 14.77
C PRO A 101 5.25 -1.09 14.43
N SER A 102 3.94 -0.83 14.34
CA SER A 102 2.95 -1.84 13.99
C SER A 102 2.89 -2.21 12.50
N VAL A 103 3.61 -1.48 11.64
CA VAL A 103 3.58 -1.72 10.19
C VAL A 103 4.14 -3.09 9.87
N ASN A 104 3.35 -3.86 9.13
CA ASN A 104 3.72 -5.13 8.53
C ASN A 104 3.00 -5.30 7.19
N LEU A 105 3.31 -6.37 6.46
CA LEU A 105 2.73 -6.62 5.15
C LEU A 105 1.20 -6.71 5.18
N GLY A 106 0.63 -7.44 6.13
CA GLY A 106 -0.81 -7.65 6.23
C GLY A 106 -1.58 -6.36 6.48
N ILE A 107 -1.09 -5.51 7.39
CA ILE A 107 -1.67 -4.20 7.66
C ILE A 107 -1.62 -3.30 6.42
N LEU A 108 -0.48 -3.28 5.72
CA LEU A 108 -0.35 -2.46 4.51
C LEU A 108 -1.19 -2.99 3.35
N LYS A 109 -1.36 -4.29 3.21
CA LYS A 109 -2.27 -4.87 2.21
C LYS A 109 -3.72 -4.50 2.48
N PHE A 110 -4.15 -4.58 3.72
CA PHE A 110 -5.47 -4.11 4.16
C PHE A 110 -5.67 -2.64 3.79
N LEU A 111 -4.73 -1.78 4.16
CA LEU A 111 -4.81 -0.35 3.87
C LEU A 111 -4.76 -0.05 2.37
N ALA A 112 -3.96 -0.78 1.60
CA ALA A 112 -3.88 -0.63 0.14
C ALA A 112 -5.18 -1.05 -0.53
N PHE A 113 -5.79 -2.14 -0.09
CA PHE A 113 -7.06 -2.62 -0.59
C PHE A 113 -8.18 -1.59 -0.37
N GLU A 114 -8.29 -1.03 0.82
CA GLU A 114 -9.24 0.04 1.12
C GLU A 114 -8.94 1.32 0.34
N GLN A 115 -7.66 1.65 0.13
CA GLN A 115 -7.26 2.82 -0.63
C GLN A 115 -7.73 2.76 -2.08
N VAL A 116 -7.68 1.59 -2.71
CA VAL A 116 -8.21 1.38 -4.07
C VAL A 116 -9.69 1.76 -4.15
N LEU A 117 -10.49 1.27 -3.21
CA LEU A 117 -11.93 1.55 -3.15
C LEU A 117 -12.21 3.03 -2.87
N LYS A 118 -11.50 3.60 -1.92
CA LYS A 118 -11.60 5.03 -1.60
C LYS A 118 -11.31 5.90 -2.82
N ASN A 119 -10.22 5.62 -3.53
CA ASN A 119 -9.82 6.38 -4.71
C ASN A 119 -10.81 6.23 -5.86
N SER A 120 -11.41 5.05 -6.03
CA SER A 120 -12.43 4.80 -7.06
C SER A 120 -13.67 5.68 -6.92
N LEU A 121 -13.96 6.14 -5.71
CA LEU A 121 -15.12 7.01 -5.42
C LEU A 121 -14.85 8.50 -5.63
N THR A 122 -13.62 8.88 -5.95
CA THR A 122 -13.25 10.30 -6.12
C THR A 122 -13.57 10.85 -7.50
N THR A 123 -13.94 10.02 -8.47
CA THR A 123 -14.08 10.34 -9.89
C THR A 123 -12.77 10.73 -10.60
N LEU A 124 -11.65 10.70 -9.91
CA LEU A 124 -10.33 10.98 -10.47
C LEU A 124 -9.70 9.70 -11.04
N MET A 125 -8.81 9.88 -12.01
CA MET A 125 -8.10 8.78 -12.67
C MET A 125 -6.88 8.38 -11.83
N MET A 126 -7.11 7.70 -10.72
CA MET A 126 -6.04 7.19 -9.86
C MET A 126 -6.37 5.81 -9.31
N GLY A 127 -5.38 4.95 -9.31
CA GLY A 127 -5.40 3.65 -8.67
C GLY A 127 -5.14 3.74 -7.19
N GLY A 128 -4.74 2.65 -6.57
CA GLY A 128 -4.48 2.58 -5.14
C GLY A 128 -3.19 1.86 -4.79
N GLY A 129 -2.50 2.40 -3.82
CA GLY A 129 -1.31 1.81 -3.23
C GLY A 129 -1.14 2.26 -1.78
N LYS A 130 -0.26 1.59 -1.08
CA LYS A 130 0.10 1.92 0.29
C LYS A 130 1.53 1.48 0.56
N GLY A 131 2.20 2.15 1.47
CA GLY A 131 3.53 1.74 1.86
C GLY A 131 3.88 2.20 3.26
N GLY A 132 5.13 2.02 3.61
CA GLY A 132 5.62 2.46 4.90
C GLY A 132 6.75 1.59 5.45
N SER A 133 6.95 1.71 6.74
CA SER A 133 8.00 1.00 7.47
C SER A 133 7.59 0.79 8.92
N ASP A 134 8.17 -0.21 9.54
CA ASP A 134 8.11 -0.43 10.99
C ASP A 134 8.98 0.55 11.80
N PHE A 135 9.59 1.53 11.13
CA PHE A 135 10.31 2.61 11.76
C PHE A 135 9.38 3.48 12.59
N ASP A 136 9.78 3.78 13.82
CA ASP A 136 9.07 4.70 14.71
C ASP A 136 9.77 6.07 14.71
N PRO A 137 9.19 7.11 14.08
CA PRO A 137 9.77 8.45 14.09
C PRO A 137 9.64 9.15 15.45
N LYS A 138 8.79 8.64 16.33
CA LYS A 138 8.54 9.27 17.63
C LYS A 138 9.78 9.23 18.51
N GLY A 139 10.18 10.40 19.01
CA GLY A 139 11.36 10.52 19.86
C GLY A 139 12.69 10.48 19.11
N ARG A 140 12.68 10.46 17.79
CA ARG A 140 13.88 10.55 16.96
C ARG A 140 14.21 12.01 16.65
N SER A 141 15.52 12.28 16.50
CA SER A 141 15.96 13.62 16.06
C SER A 141 15.61 13.84 14.58
N ASP A 142 15.56 15.09 14.16
CA ASP A 142 15.35 15.44 12.74
C ASP A 142 16.44 14.81 11.84
N ASN A 143 17.67 14.74 12.33
CA ASN A 143 18.77 14.12 11.59
C ASN A 143 18.59 12.60 11.46
N GLU A 144 18.11 11.92 12.50
CA GLU A 144 17.79 10.49 12.44
C GLU A 144 16.66 10.23 11.43
N VAL A 145 15.58 11.00 11.50
CA VAL A 145 14.46 10.89 10.57
C VAL A 145 14.90 11.18 9.14
N MET A 146 15.74 12.19 8.94
CA MET A 146 16.30 12.50 7.61
C MET A 146 17.12 11.33 7.06
N ARG A 147 18.04 10.78 7.85
CA ARG A 147 18.85 9.63 7.43
C ARG A 147 18.00 8.41 7.10
N PHE A 148 17.00 8.14 7.92
CA PHE A 148 16.04 7.08 7.64
C PHE A 148 15.31 7.31 6.31
N CYS A 149 14.73 8.48 6.12
CA CYS A 149 13.99 8.83 4.90
C CYS A 149 14.88 8.75 3.65
N GLN A 150 16.13 9.17 3.73
CA GLN A 150 17.08 9.08 2.62
C GLN A 150 17.37 7.62 2.27
N SER A 151 17.59 6.77 3.25
CA SER A 151 17.80 5.33 3.02
C SER A 151 16.56 4.66 2.44
N PHE A 152 15.39 4.96 2.99
CA PHE A 152 14.10 4.45 2.51
C PHE A 152 13.87 4.81 1.03
N MET A 153 14.07 6.06 0.67
CA MET A 153 13.86 6.53 -0.70
C MET A 153 14.93 6.00 -1.69
N THR A 154 16.13 5.70 -1.21
CA THR A 154 17.19 5.11 -2.06
C THR A 154 16.77 3.75 -2.64
N GLU A 155 15.89 3.02 -1.94
CA GLU A 155 15.28 1.80 -2.49
C GLU A 155 13.97 2.09 -3.22
N LEU A 156 13.13 2.94 -2.68
CA LEU A 156 11.78 3.18 -3.21
C LEU A 156 11.78 3.91 -4.56
N PHE A 157 12.73 4.80 -4.82
CA PHE A 157 12.71 5.69 -5.99
C PHE A 157 12.62 4.96 -7.33
N ARG A 158 13.09 3.72 -7.40
CA ARG A 158 13.06 2.88 -8.60
C ARG A 158 11.65 2.47 -9.02
N HIS A 159 10.70 2.56 -8.11
CA HIS A 159 9.37 1.99 -8.25
C HIS A 159 8.27 3.04 -8.31
N ILE A 160 8.61 4.31 -8.09
CA ILE A 160 7.65 5.42 -8.01
C ILE A 160 7.93 6.48 -9.07
N GLY A 161 6.96 7.34 -9.28
CA GLY A 161 7.06 8.47 -10.20
C GLY A 161 5.70 9.12 -10.43
N PRO A 162 5.66 10.33 -11.01
CA PRO A 162 4.42 11.11 -11.14
C PRO A 162 3.35 10.42 -11.98
N ASP A 163 3.73 9.56 -12.90
CA ASP A 163 2.81 8.85 -13.80
C ASP A 163 2.65 7.36 -13.48
N THR A 164 3.30 6.88 -12.43
CA THR A 164 3.34 5.45 -12.07
C THR A 164 2.76 5.19 -10.69
N ASP A 165 3.39 5.76 -9.68
CA ASP A 165 3.06 5.55 -8.27
C ASP A 165 3.41 6.79 -7.47
N VAL A 166 2.40 7.43 -6.88
CA VAL A 166 2.55 8.70 -6.16
C VAL A 166 2.25 8.50 -4.67
N PRO A 167 3.29 8.37 -3.84
CA PRO A 167 3.13 8.32 -2.39
C PRO A 167 2.64 9.65 -1.81
N ALA A 168 2.06 9.55 -0.61
CA ALA A 168 1.63 10.71 0.18
C ALA A 168 1.90 10.46 1.67
N GLY A 169 1.52 11.40 2.53
CA GLY A 169 1.61 11.23 3.98
C GLY A 169 0.52 10.34 4.56
N ASP A 170 0.80 9.75 5.69
CA ASP A 170 -0.11 8.99 6.55
C ASP A 170 0.45 9.05 8.00
N ILE A 171 0.01 8.17 8.89
CA ILE A 171 0.52 8.13 10.27
C ILE A 171 2.05 8.07 10.31
N GLY A 172 2.66 8.98 11.06
CA GLY A 172 4.11 9.07 11.19
C GLY A 172 4.85 9.70 10.00
N VAL A 173 4.11 10.13 8.96
CA VAL A 173 4.68 10.78 7.78
C VAL A 173 3.96 12.09 7.50
N GLY A 174 4.49 13.15 8.05
CA GLY A 174 4.00 14.52 7.84
C GLY A 174 4.86 15.30 6.86
N GLY A 175 4.70 16.62 6.85
CA GLY A 175 5.43 17.51 5.94
C GLY A 175 6.95 17.41 6.05
N ARG A 176 7.48 17.20 7.26
CA ARG A 176 8.92 17.01 7.49
C ARG A 176 9.44 15.76 6.77
N GLU A 177 8.79 14.64 6.98
CA GLU A 177 9.16 13.35 6.37
C GLU A 177 9.02 13.41 4.84
N ILE A 178 7.94 13.99 4.35
CA ILE A 178 7.72 14.17 2.90
C ILE A 178 8.84 15.05 2.31
N GLY A 179 9.25 16.10 3.00
CA GLY A 179 10.36 16.95 2.58
C GLY A 179 11.67 16.17 2.42
N PHE A 180 12.00 15.32 3.40
CA PHE A 180 13.18 14.47 3.33
C PHE A 180 13.08 13.40 2.23
N LEU A 181 11.94 12.78 2.08
CA LEU A 181 11.69 11.77 1.05
C LEU A 181 11.79 12.38 -0.35
N PHE A 182 11.13 13.49 -0.59
CA PHE A 182 11.14 14.17 -1.89
C PHE A 182 12.54 14.74 -2.22
N GLY A 183 13.23 15.30 -1.23
CA GLY A 183 14.59 15.79 -1.42
C GLY A 183 15.54 14.70 -1.89
N GLN A 184 15.43 13.48 -1.36
CA GLN A 184 16.23 12.35 -1.79
C GLN A 184 15.81 11.83 -3.16
N TYR A 185 14.51 11.72 -3.43
CA TYR A 185 13.98 11.37 -4.75
C TYR A 185 14.51 12.30 -5.84
N LYS A 186 14.43 13.60 -5.58
CA LYS A 186 14.93 14.64 -6.47
C LYS A 186 16.43 14.50 -6.80
N ARG A 187 17.23 14.15 -5.79
CA ARG A 187 18.68 13.89 -5.98
C ARG A 187 18.93 12.66 -6.85
N LEU A 188 18.18 11.58 -6.62
CA LEU A 188 18.40 10.30 -7.31
C LEU A 188 17.89 10.33 -8.75
N ARG A 189 16.75 10.96 -8.98
CA ARG A 189 16.09 11.02 -10.29
C ARG A 189 16.49 12.22 -11.13
N ASN A 190 17.01 13.27 -10.51
CA ASN A 190 17.22 14.59 -11.14
C ASN A 190 15.90 15.12 -11.75
N GLU A 191 14.81 14.91 -11.07
CA GLU A 191 13.47 15.38 -11.42
C GLU A 191 12.95 16.32 -10.33
N PHE A 192 12.21 17.37 -10.73
CA PHE A 192 11.78 18.45 -9.83
C PHE A 192 10.26 18.51 -9.67
N THR A 193 9.56 17.59 -10.29
CA THR A 193 8.11 17.39 -10.19
C THR A 193 7.80 15.98 -9.70
N GLY A 194 6.73 15.85 -8.92
CA GLY A 194 6.34 14.54 -8.39
C GLY A 194 5.06 14.60 -7.58
#